data_c25e385be4494ac6463dee80455cfe5c
#
_entry.id   c25e385be4494ac6463dee80455cfe5c
#
_cell.length_a   1.000
_cell.length_b   1.000
_cell.length_c   1.000
_cell.angle_alpha   90.00
_cell.angle_beta   90.00
_cell.angle_gamma   90.00
#
_symmetry.space_group_name_H-M   'P 1'
#
loop_
_entity.id
_entity.type
_entity.pdbx_description
1 polymer ?
#
loop_
_entity_poly.entity_id
_entity_poly.type
_entity_poly.pdbx_seq_one_letter_code
_entity_poly.pdbx_strand_id
1 'polypeptide(L)'
;MSASKLLQHFRNVWLRSDVLRPRELFYRLRCDCDVRNIQRRRCSEVRDELVLLGPGLVRRGTLPCQEGFGSCEVKQGKTCPASDSTTSGRTIGYYQASNSRDRLCNKISPSDIVTTPTDIAPKGYSHLYFAFASIDPVSFTIVPATDADIPLYTEFTALKSRGLQTWIAVGGFDFSDADMATHETWSSLVASPGNRATFISSLVTFMNQYGFQGVDLDWEYPVDPARGGSPPDTANLVLLTQEMRAAFGTTFGISLTLAPDYWYLRYFDAKAMESYVDFYGFMAYDLHGYWDQDVKTLGSLVRGQADIRDIENDTLPLWFDELDASKINFGIALYGRGYTLSSSSCNELLCPFSGPSKPGTCTNNEGVMSLIEIDQLIEDKGLTPTYLPEAMMKQITWDDQWIGYNDAESIDAKKAWADTQCFGGTMAWSVDFYSGAGR
;
A
#
# COMPACT_ATOMS: atom_id res chain seq x y z
N MET A 1 -25.32 -4.40 1.90
CA MET A 1 -25.63 -4.81 0.50
C MET A 1 -24.65 -5.88 0.11
N SER A 2 -25.08 -6.98 -0.52
CA SER A 2 -24.13 -8.02 -0.92
C SER A 2 -23.20 -7.52 -2.01
N ALA A 3 -21.96 -8.02 -2.04
CA ALA A 3 -20.92 -7.71 -3.04
C ALA A 3 -21.46 -7.72 -4.50
N SER A 4 -22.50 -8.52 -4.78
CA SER A 4 -23.18 -8.57 -6.08
C SER A 4 -23.87 -7.26 -6.50
N LYS A 5 -24.30 -6.42 -5.56
CA LYS A 5 -24.92 -5.13 -5.87
C LYS A 5 -23.91 -4.02 -6.12
N LEU A 6 -22.75 -4.08 -5.45
CA LEU A 6 -21.63 -3.18 -5.72
C LEU A 6 -21.06 -3.42 -7.13
N LEU A 7 -20.88 -4.67 -7.50
CA LEU A 7 -20.44 -5.11 -8.83
C LEU A 7 -21.37 -4.61 -9.96
N GLN A 8 -22.67 -4.52 -9.70
CA GLN A 8 -23.62 -4.03 -10.68
C GLN A 8 -23.52 -2.51 -10.90
N HIS A 9 -23.09 -1.76 -9.88
CA HIS A 9 -22.82 -0.32 -10.00
C HIS A 9 -21.51 -0.06 -10.78
N PHE A 10 -20.46 -0.82 -10.53
CA PHE A 10 -19.22 -0.79 -11.32
C PHE A 10 -19.44 -1.16 -12.78
N ARG A 11 -20.25 -2.18 -13.06
CA ARG A 11 -20.65 -2.53 -14.44
C ARG A 11 -21.27 -1.37 -15.22
N ASN A 12 -22.08 -0.54 -14.58
CA ASN A 12 -22.81 0.53 -15.27
C ASN A 12 -21.95 1.77 -15.55
N VAL A 13 -20.88 2.00 -14.80
CA VAL A 13 -19.93 3.10 -15.02
C VAL A 13 -18.96 2.75 -16.16
N TRP A 14 -18.52 1.50 -16.23
CA TRP A 14 -17.58 1.03 -17.26
C TRP A 14 -18.22 0.79 -18.64
N LEU A 15 -19.50 0.48 -18.69
CA LEU A 15 -20.22 0.22 -19.95
C LEU A 15 -20.62 1.50 -20.72
N ARG A 16 -20.40 2.69 -20.15
CA ARG A 16 -20.73 3.98 -20.79
C ARG A 16 -19.54 4.74 -21.36
N SER A 17 -18.34 4.25 -21.20
CA SER A 17 -17.17 4.84 -21.85
C SER A 17 -16.59 3.84 -22.85
N ASP A 18 -16.42 4.26 -24.10
CA ASP A 18 -15.66 3.56 -25.15
C ASP A 18 -14.14 3.58 -24.79
N VAL A 19 -13.78 3.05 -23.63
CA VAL A 19 -12.39 2.97 -23.17
C VAL A 19 -11.79 1.69 -23.71
N LEU A 20 -10.85 1.84 -24.61
CA LEU A 20 -10.05 0.76 -25.21
C LEU A 20 -9.24 0.00 -24.15
N ARG A 21 -9.05 -1.29 -24.35
CA ARG A 21 -8.26 -2.17 -23.47
C ARG A 21 -6.82 -1.63 -23.33
N PRO A 22 -6.16 -1.76 -22.18
CA PRO A 22 -4.79 -1.26 -21.97
C PRO A 22 -3.81 -1.67 -23.08
N ARG A 23 -3.83 -2.92 -23.54
CA ARG A 23 -2.98 -3.39 -24.66
C ARG A 23 -3.37 -2.77 -26.02
N GLU A 24 -4.64 -2.57 -26.28
CA GLU A 24 -5.09 -1.90 -27.51
C GLU A 24 -4.85 -0.38 -27.43
N LEU A 25 -4.89 0.18 -26.23
CA LEU A 25 -4.46 1.56 -25.99
C LEU A 25 -2.98 1.72 -26.35
N PHE A 26 -2.08 0.86 -25.87
CA PHE A 26 -0.66 0.87 -26.20
C PHE A 26 -0.41 0.76 -27.71
N TYR A 27 -1.18 -0.06 -28.45
CA TYR A 27 -1.00 -0.26 -29.88
C TYR A 27 -1.63 0.85 -30.74
N ARG A 28 -2.81 1.36 -30.40
CA ARG A 28 -3.45 2.46 -31.17
C ARG A 28 -2.79 3.83 -30.90
N LEU A 29 -2.21 3.99 -29.72
CA LEU A 29 -1.48 5.22 -29.38
C LEU A 29 -0.20 5.39 -30.20
N ARG A 30 0.25 4.32 -30.91
CA ARG A 30 1.41 4.39 -31.81
C ARG A 30 1.16 5.11 -33.13
N CYS A 31 -0.05 5.35 -33.58
CA CYS A 31 -0.33 5.67 -34.97
C CYS A 31 -1.09 6.96 -35.27
N ASP A 32 -1.58 7.72 -34.31
CA ASP A 32 -2.31 8.98 -34.60
C ASP A 32 -1.46 10.22 -34.39
N CYS A 33 -0.30 10.25 -35.06
CA CYS A 33 0.47 11.48 -35.29
C CYS A 33 0.12 12.05 -36.68
N ASP A 34 -1.16 12.26 -36.99
CA ASP A 34 -1.55 13.03 -38.15
C ASP A 34 -1.97 14.43 -37.69
N VAL A 35 -0.99 15.27 -37.40
CA VAL A 35 -1.17 16.72 -37.25
C VAL A 35 -0.23 17.41 -38.17
N ARG A 36 -0.80 17.96 -39.21
CA ARG A 36 -0.18 18.81 -40.19
C ARG A 36 0.65 19.90 -39.49
N ASN A 37 1.98 19.83 -39.61
CA ASN A 37 2.97 20.83 -39.18
C ASN A 37 3.72 20.65 -37.85
N ILE A 38 4.04 19.45 -37.41
CA ILE A 38 5.07 19.29 -36.38
C ILE A 38 6.17 18.36 -36.87
N GLN A 39 7.41 18.82 -36.79
CA GLN A 39 8.58 18.19 -37.37
C GLN A 39 8.74 16.72 -36.97
N ARG A 40 8.84 15.83 -37.95
CA ARG A 40 8.97 14.37 -37.85
C ARG A 40 10.10 13.84 -36.92
N ARG A 41 10.98 14.70 -36.45
CA ARG A 41 12.16 14.30 -35.66
C ARG A 41 11.88 14.03 -34.18
N ARG A 42 10.75 14.46 -33.60
CA ARG A 42 10.46 14.25 -32.17
C ARG A 42 9.60 13.02 -31.87
N CYS A 43 8.92 12.44 -32.84
CA CYS A 43 8.10 11.24 -32.64
C CYS A 43 8.91 9.95 -32.50
N SER A 44 10.18 9.93 -32.90
CA SER A 44 11.02 8.74 -32.84
C SER A 44 11.81 8.56 -31.54
N GLU A 45 11.88 9.59 -30.71
CA GLU A 45 12.64 9.58 -29.46
C GLU A 45 11.80 9.36 -28.21
N VAL A 46 10.48 9.32 -28.33
CA VAL A 46 9.56 9.15 -27.20
C VAL A 46 8.89 7.78 -27.33
N ARG A 47 9.63 6.74 -27.00
CA ARG A 47 9.08 5.40 -26.78
C ARG A 47 8.81 5.26 -25.29
N ASP A 48 7.58 4.92 -24.96
CA ASP A 48 7.17 4.30 -23.69
C ASP A 48 6.83 5.20 -22.49
N GLU A 49 6.28 6.39 -22.67
CA GLU A 49 5.88 7.18 -21.50
C GLU A 49 4.42 7.67 -21.56
N LEU A 50 3.68 7.39 -20.51
CA LEU A 50 2.29 7.84 -20.27
C LEU A 50 2.29 9.07 -19.37
N VAL A 51 1.48 10.03 -19.69
CA VAL A 51 1.23 11.25 -18.90
C VAL A 51 -0.23 11.29 -18.51
N LEU A 52 -0.55 11.73 -17.32
CA LEU A 52 -1.91 11.78 -16.80
C LEU A 52 -2.63 13.08 -17.14
N LEU A 53 -3.89 13.02 -17.55
CA LEU A 53 -4.80 14.16 -17.77
C LEU A 53 -6.02 14.01 -16.85
N GLY A 54 -6.19 14.94 -15.96
CA GLY A 54 -7.29 14.87 -15.02
C GLY A 54 -8.67 14.90 -15.67
N PRO A 55 -9.69 14.25 -15.19
CA PRO A 55 -9.70 13.05 -14.37
C PRO A 55 -9.48 11.75 -15.19
N GLY A 56 -8.44 11.68 -15.97
CA GLY A 56 -8.15 10.56 -16.85
C GLY A 56 -6.70 10.48 -17.31
N LEU A 57 -6.36 9.41 -17.98
CA LEU A 57 -5.04 9.08 -18.50
C LEU A 57 -4.56 10.02 -19.59
N VAL A 58 -3.34 10.47 -19.52
CA VAL A 58 -2.66 11.32 -20.46
C VAL A 58 -1.53 10.62 -21.16
N ARG A 59 -1.35 10.95 -22.39
CA ARG A 59 -0.25 10.53 -23.21
C ARG A 59 0.93 11.48 -23.13
N ARG A 60 2.10 10.90 -23.09
CA ARG A 60 3.29 11.57 -23.64
C ARG A 60 3.24 11.53 -25.16
N GLY A 61 3.46 12.64 -25.74
CA GLY A 61 3.59 12.80 -27.18
C GLY A 61 3.14 14.19 -27.59
N THR A 62 3.46 14.53 -28.75
CA THR A 62 3.38 15.81 -29.43
C THR A 62 2.00 16.50 -29.52
N LEU A 63 1.02 16.05 -28.75
CA LEU A 63 -0.19 16.84 -28.57
C LEU A 63 0.11 17.98 -27.61
N PRO A 64 -0.38 19.21 -27.87
CA PRO A 64 -0.21 20.30 -26.94
C PRO A 64 -0.80 19.84 -25.60
N CYS A 65 0.05 19.74 -24.59
CA CYS A 65 -0.40 19.53 -23.24
C CYS A 65 -1.31 20.68 -22.90
N GLN A 66 -2.47 20.40 -22.34
CA GLN A 66 -3.35 21.45 -21.88
C GLN A 66 -2.63 22.21 -20.75
N GLU A 67 -2.44 23.50 -20.90
CA GLU A 67 -1.98 24.33 -19.79
C GLU A 67 -2.88 24.12 -18.57
N GLY A 68 -2.27 23.83 -17.42
CA GLY A 68 -2.97 23.53 -16.17
C GLY A 68 -3.28 22.06 -15.93
N PHE A 69 -2.92 21.14 -16.85
CA PHE A 69 -3.11 19.71 -16.70
C PHE A 69 -1.81 18.97 -17.04
N GLY A 70 -1.03 18.67 -16.03
CA GLY A 70 0.17 17.86 -16.18
C GLY A 70 1.27 18.53 -17.00
N SER A 71 2.40 17.88 -17.07
CA SER A 71 3.56 18.29 -17.89
C SER A 71 3.74 17.35 -19.07
N CYS A 72 4.16 17.86 -20.21
CA CYS A 72 4.56 17.05 -21.37
C CYS A 72 5.92 16.39 -21.19
N GLU A 73 6.65 16.77 -20.16
CA GLU A 73 7.89 16.13 -19.77
C GLU A 73 7.59 15.18 -18.61
N VAL A 74 7.78 13.89 -18.80
CA VAL A 74 7.83 12.96 -17.68
C VAL A 74 9.08 13.35 -16.91
N LYS A 75 8.88 13.87 -15.72
CA LYS A 75 9.97 14.01 -14.79
C LYS A 75 10.28 12.61 -14.28
N GLN A 76 11.40 12.09 -14.69
CA GLN A 76 11.91 10.88 -14.05
C GLN A 76 12.15 11.19 -12.58
N GLY A 77 11.83 10.24 -11.72
CA GLY A 77 12.21 10.31 -10.34
C GLY A 77 13.71 10.55 -10.19
N LYS A 78 14.11 11.09 -9.08
CA LYS A 78 15.52 11.22 -8.73
C LYS A 78 16.16 9.84 -8.77
N THR A 79 17.33 9.70 -9.36
CA THR A 79 18.08 8.45 -9.37
C THR A 79 19.26 8.53 -8.41
N CYS A 80 19.42 7.48 -7.61
CA CYS A 80 20.52 7.33 -6.66
C CYS A 80 21.35 6.10 -7.01
N PRO A 81 22.66 6.09 -6.69
CA PRO A 81 23.42 4.85 -6.73
C PRO A 81 22.84 3.83 -5.73
N ALA A 82 22.63 2.59 -6.15
CA ALA A 82 22.17 1.53 -5.26
C ALA A 82 23.11 1.32 -4.04
N SER A 83 24.40 1.69 -4.20
CA SER A 83 25.39 1.65 -3.10
C SER A 83 25.07 2.59 -1.94
N ASP A 84 24.23 3.60 -2.14
CA ASP A 84 23.86 4.57 -1.10
C ASP A 84 22.96 3.96 -0.03
N SER A 85 22.33 2.79 -0.33
CA SER A 85 21.45 2.05 0.59
C SER A 85 20.42 2.96 1.28
N THR A 86 19.78 3.83 0.50
CA THR A 86 18.88 4.89 0.99
C THR A 86 17.68 4.32 1.75
N THR A 87 17.21 3.12 1.36
CA THR A 87 16.14 2.39 2.05
C THR A 87 16.48 1.99 3.49
N SER A 88 17.75 2.04 3.87
CA SER A 88 18.21 1.81 5.25
C SER A 88 18.09 3.03 6.16
N GLY A 89 17.66 4.18 5.64
CA GLY A 89 17.48 5.42 6.39
C GLY A 89 16.34 5.33 7.42
N ARG A 90 15.24 4.72 7.04
CA ARG A 90 14.12 4.37 7.92
C ARG A 90 13.72 2.92 7.67
N THR A 91 13.44 2.21 8.73
CA THR A 91 12.91 0.85 8.67
C THR A 91 11.70 0.78 9.60
N ILE A 92 10.52 0.63 9.01
CA ILE A 92 9.24 0.68 9.71
C ILE A 92 8.63 -0.71 9.72
N GLY A 93 8.09 -1.15 10.87
CA GLY A 93 7.32 -2.38 10.96
C GLY A 93 5.95 -2.12 11.56
N TYR A 94 4.90 -2.65 10.95
CA TYR A 94 3.56 -2.65 11.52
C TYR A 94 3.36 -3.90 12.39
N TYR A 95 2.83 -3.69 13.59
CA TYR A 95 2.37 -4.75 14.48
C TYR A 95 0.84 -4.78 14.48
N GLN A 96 0.24 -5.87 14.05
CA GLN A 96 -1.21 -6.05 14.06
C GLN A 96 -1.69 -6.45 15.46
N ALA A 97 -2.38 -5.55 16.16
CA ALA A 97 -2.90 -5.81 17.49
C ALA A 97 -3.93 -6.97 17.53
N SER A 98 -4.67 -7.14 16.43
CA SER A 98 -5.61 -8.25 16.27
C SER A 98 -4.94 -9.62 16.26
N ASN A 99 -3.66 -9.70 15.91
CA ASN A 99 -2.90 -10.94 15.91
C ASN A 99 -2.99 -11.70 17.24
N SER A 100 -2.82 -11.00 18.35
CA SER A 100 -2.87 -11.62 19.67
C SER A 100 -4.24 -12.22 20.02
N ARG A 101 -5.32 -11.74 19.37
CA ARG A 101 -6.70 -12.17 19.62
C ARG A 101 -7.21 -13.18 18.59
N ASP A 102 -7.10 -12.81 17.32
CA ASP A 102 -7.92 -13.41 16.25
C ASP A 102 -7.16 -14.50 15.48
N ARG A 103 -5.82 -14.49 15.49
CA ARG A 103 -5.05 -15.57 14.88
C ARG A 103 -5.21 -16.88 15.62
N LEU A 104 -5.25 -17.98 14.88
CA LEU A 104 -5.39 -19.32 15.45
C LEU A 104 -4.08 -19.81 16.09
N CYS A 105 -2.95 -19.43 15.52
CA CYS A 105 -1.60 -19.75 16.02
C CYS A 105 -0.59 -18.64 15.65
N ASN A 106 0.67 -18.81 16.00
CA ASN A 106 1.74 -17.83 15.76
C ASN A 106 1.41 -16.43 16.32
N LYS A 107 0.77 -16.40 17.49
CA LYS A 107 0.44 -15.16 18.19
C LYS A 107 1.69 -14.58 18.82
N ILE A 108 1.88 -13.28 18.70
CA ILE A 108 2.94 -12.54 19.37
C ILE A 108 2.37 -11.36 20.14
N SER A 109 3.00 -11.02 21.25
CA SER A 109 2.80 -9.76 21.98
C SER A 109 3.83 -8.71 21.53
N PRO A 110 3.65 -7.44 21.85
CA PRO A 110 4.66 -6.41 21.54
C PRO A 110 6.05 -6.73 22.10
N SER A 111 6.15 -7.33 23.29
CA SER A 111 7.43 -7.72 23.91
C SER A 111 8.16 -8.82 23.14
N ASP A 112 7.44 -9.63 22.38
CA ASP A 112 7.99 -10.70 21.55
C ASP A 112 8.67 -10.18 20.27
N ILE A 113 8.48 -8.91 19.93
CA ILE A 113 9.17 -8.23 18.82
C ILE A 113 10.64 -8.01 19.25
N VAL A 114 11.39 -9.09 19.37
CA VAL A 114 12.76 -9.08 19.96
C VAL A 114 13.83 -8.93 18.90
N THR A 115 13.61 -9.52 17.75
CA THR A 115 14.58 -9.54 16.67
C THR A 115 13.95 -9.04 15.40
N THR A 116 14.64 -8.13 14.77
CA THR A 116 14.30 -7.75 13.41
C THR A 116 14.91 -8.77 12.49
N PRO A 117 14.19 -9.27 11.48
CA PRO A 117 14.79 -10.03 10.42
C PRO A 117 15.94 -9.22 9.80
N THR A 118 17.13 -9.77 9.79
CA THR A 118 18.35 -9.07 9.31
C THR A 118 18.28 -8.73 7.83
N ASP A 119 17.48 -9.46 7.08
CA ASP A 119 17.18 -9.26 5.68
C ASP A 119 16.25 -8.06 5.42
N ILE A 120 15.28 -7.80 6.32
CA ILE A 120 14.37 -6.67 6.20
C ILE A 120 14.99 -5.38 6.75
N ALA A 121 15.58 -5.47 7.93
CA ALA A 121 16.18 -4.34 8.62
C ALA A 121 17.49 -4.76 9.29
N PRO A 122 18.63 -4.76 8.59
CA PRO A 122 19.91 -5.25 9.08
C PRO A 122 20.40 -4.57 10.37
N LYS A 123 19.91 -3.36 10.64
CA LYS A 123 20.20 -2.59 11.86
C LYS A 123 19.05 -2.59 12.87
N GLY A 124 18.01 -3.36 12.63
CA GLY A 124 16.76 -3.32 13.37
C GLY A 124 15.76 -2.30 12.81
N TYR A 125 14.51 -2.38 13.26
CA TYR A 125 13.52 -1.36 12.97
C TYR A 125 13.93 -0.02 13.60
N SER A 126 13.67 1.08 12.88
CA SER A 126 13.76 2.42 13.45
C SER A 126 12.44 2.85 14.06
N HIS A 127 11.34 2.39 13.47
CA HIS A 127 9.97 2.69 13.87
C HIS A 127 9.15 1.41 13.96
N LEU A 128 8.26 1.37 14.93
CA LEU A 128 7.19 0.37 14.99
C LEU A 128 5.85 1.08 15.08
N TYR A 129 4.88 0.61 14.31
CA TYR A 129 3.52 1.13 14.27
C TYR A 129 2.57 0.11 14.87
N PHE A 130 1.78 0.56 15.85
CA PHE A 130 0.71 -0.25 16.42
C PHE A 130 -0.54 -0.13 15.53
N ALA A 131 -0.93 -1.18 14.86
CA ALA A 131 -2.05 -1.23 13.95
C ALA A 131 -3.23 -2.02 14.55
N PHE A 132 -4.36 -1.41 14.77
CA PHE A 132 -4.73 -0.02 14.57
C PHE A 132 -5.49 0.52 15.79
N ALA A 133 -5.46 1.84 15.99
CA ALA A 133 -6.51 2.50 16.74
C ALA A 133 -7.68 2.85 15.79
N SER A 134 -8.84 3.10 16.37
CA SER A 134 -10.06 3.46 15.66
C SER A 134 -10.44 4.93 15.89
N ILE A 135 -11.42 5.41 15.15
CA ILE A 135 -12.06 6.71 15.34
C ILE A 135 -13.53 6.46 15.65
N ASP A 136 -14.02 7.02 16.74
CA ASP A 136 -15.44 6.95 17.04
C ASP A 136 -16.24 7.73 15.98
N PRO A 137 -17.21 7.10 15.30
CA PRO A 137 -17.89 7.69 14.15
C PRO A 137 -18.85 8.83 14.51
N VAL A 138 -19.14 9.03 15.79
CA VAL A 138 -20.06 10.07 16.27
C VAL A 138 -19.30 11.26 16.84
N SER A 139 -18.32 11.00 17.71
CA SER A 139 -17.54 12.04 18.36
C SER A 139 -16.31 12.47 17.59
N PHE A 140 -15.86 11.69 16.61
CA PHE A 140 -14.61 11.87 15.85
C PHE A 140 -13.37 11.92 16.75
N THR A 141 -13.40 11.25 17.89
CA THR A 141 -12.24 11.09 18.75
C THR A 141 -11.52 9.79 18.47
N ILE A 142 -10.18 9.77 18.61
CA ILE A 142 -9.44 8.51 18.55
C ILE A 142 -9.81 7.65 19.76
N VAL A 143 -10.01 6.37 19.51
CA VAL A 143 -10.34 5.36 20.51
C VAL A 143 -9.53 4.08 20.25
N PRO A 144 -9.28 3.23 21.24
CA PRO A 144 -8.80 1.87 21.00
C PRO A 144 -9.76 1.13 20.05
N ALA A 145 -9.26 0.31 19.16
CA ALA A 145 -10.13 -0.55 18.32
C ALA A 145 -10.93 -1.53 19.22
N THR A 146 -10.33 -1.91 20.33
CA THR A 146 -10.98 -2.69 21.39
C THR A 146 -10.30 -2.43 22.73
N ASP A 147 -11.02 -2.58 23.85
CA ASP A 147 -10.46 -2.44 25.19
C ASP A 147 -9.29 -3.40 25.47
N ALA A 148 -9.25 -4.52 24.77
CA ALA A 148 -8.16 -5.49 24.86
C ALA A 148 -6.81 -4.95 24.35
N ASP A 149 -6.80 -3.87 23.58
CA ASP A 149 -5.56 -3.23 23.09
C ASP A 149 -4.92 -2.31 24.12
N ILE A 150 -5.70 -1.82 25.10
CA ILE A 150 -5.21 -0.84 26.11
C ILE A 150 -3.97 -1.35 26.86
N PRO A 151 -3.92 -2.60 27.37
CA PRO A 151 -2.72 -3.13 28.00
C PRO A 151 -1.53 -3.21 27.04
N LEU A 152 -1.79 -3.55 25.75
CA LEU A 152 -0.76 -3.69 24.74
C LEU A 152 -0.09 -2.36 24.38
N TYR A 153 -0.77 -1.22 24.50
CA TYR A 153 -0.16 0.09 24.26
C TYR A 153 1.01 0.37 25.18
N THR A 154 0.87 0.04 26.47
CA THR A 154 1.94 0.23 27.46
C THR A 154 3.13 -0.69 27.15
N GLU A 155 2.87 -1.94 26.82
CA GLU A 155 3.89 -2.92 26.43
C GLU A 155 4.60 -2.48 25.15
N PHE A 156 3.85 -2.03 24.13
CA PHE A 156 4.38 -1.58 22.87
C PHE A 156 5.25 -0.31 23.03
N THR A 157 4.77 0.68 23.74
CA THR A 157 5.51 1.94 23.93
C THR A 157 6.72 1.79 24.85
N ALA A 158 6.82 0.72 25.67
CA ALA A 158 8.02 0.38 26.43
C ALA A 158 9.22 0.01 25.51
N LEU A 159 8.95 -0.38 24.26
CA LEU A 159 9.99 -0.67 23.25
C LEU A 159 10.88 0.55 22.94
N LYS A 160 10.46 1.77 23.30
CA LYS A 160 11.30 2.97 23.24
C LYS A 160 12.61 2.83 24.00
N SER A 161 12.62 2.03 25.05
CA SER A 161 13.84 1.73 25.82
C SER A 161 14.92 1.02 25.00
N ARG A 162 14.53 0.47 23.83
CA ARG A 162 15.44 -0.17 22.85
C ARG A 162 15.87 0.80 21.73
N GLY A 163 15.54 2.08 21.84
CA GLY A 163 15.85 3.10 20.81
C GLY A 163 14.86 3.17 19.66
N LEU A 164 13.71 2.48 19.76
CA LEU A 164 12.66 2.47 18.73
C LEU A 164 11.75 3.69 18.85
N GLN A 165 11.31 4.21 17.72
CA GLN A 165 10.16 5.11 17.66
C GLN A 165 8.89 4.26 17.65
N THR A 166 7.97 4.52 18.57
CA THR A 166 6.70 3.78 18.66
C THR A 166 5.53 4.71 18.34
N TRP A 167 4.87 4.44 17.23
CA TRP A 167 3.77 5.27 16.73
C TRP A 167 2.46 4.49 16.73
N ILE A 168 1.34 5.21 16.72
CA ILE A 168 0.01 4.63 16.57
C ILE A 168 -0.45 4.76 15.12
N ALA A 169 -0.84 3.69 14.47
CA ALA A 169 -1.52 3.72 13.20
C ALA A 169 -3.05 3.79 13.41
N VAL A 170 -3.75 4.55 12.58
CA VAL A 170 -5.18 4.82 12.71
C VAL A 170 -5.88 4.51 11.41
N GLY A 171 -6.94 3.72 11.45
CA GLY A 171 -7.73 3.33 10.29
C GLY A 171 -7.45 1.91 9.84
N GLY A 172 -6.79 1.76 8.69
CA GLY A 172 -6.56 0.50 8.01
C GLY A 172 -7.71 0.10 7.08
N PHE A 173 -7.51 -0.99 6.32
CA PHE A 173 -8.44 -1.38 5.26
C PHE A 173 -9.86 -1.62 5.79
N ASP A 174 -10.04 -2.49 6.79
CA ASP A 174 -11.37 -2.89 7.29
C ASP A 174 -12.16 -1.71 7.88
N PHE A 175 -11.47 -0.63 8.31
CA PHE A 175 -12.11 0.55 8.88
C PHE A 175 -13.11 1.21 7.94
N SER A 176 -12.86 1.15 6.64
CA SER A 176 -13.68 1.77 5.60
C SER A 176 -14.59 0.77 4.86
N ASP A 177 -14.76 -0.45 5.37
CA ASP A 177 -15.65 -1.45 4.75
C ASP A 177 -17.12 -1.02 4.83
N ALA A 178 -17.88 -1.39 3.79
CA ALA A 178 -19.25 -0.92 3.60
C ALA A 178 -20.25 -1.36 4.68
N ASP A 179 -19.95 -2.41 5.42
CA ASP A 179 -20.75 -2.92 6.54
C ASP A 179 -20.29 -2.45 7.92
N MET A 180 -19.18 -1.70 7.97
CA MET A 180 -18.66 -1.14 9.21
C MET A 180 -19.35 0.17 9.57
N ALA A 181 -19.57 0.38 10.87
CA ALA A 181 -20.10 1.65 11.39
C ALA A 181 -19.18 2.86 11.09
N THR A 182 -17.91 2.59 10.83
CA THR A 182 -16.86 3.56 10.55
C THR A 182 -16.71 3.91 9.06
N HIS A 183 -17.51 3.28 8.18
CA HIS A 183 -17.41 3.39 6.72
C HIS A 183 -17.22 4.83 6.19
N GLU A 184 -18.02 5.78 6.66
CA GLU A 184 -17.97 7.19 6.21
C GLU A 184 -17.20 8.11 7.19
N THR A 185 -16.55 7.53 8.21
CA THR A 185 -15.98 8.33 9.32
C THR A 185 -14.85 9.24 8.88
N TRP A 186 -13.93 8.75 8.06
CA TRP A 186 -12.83 9.57 7.54
C TRP A 186 -13.34 10.77 6.75
N SER A 187 -14.23 10.56 5.78
CA SER A 187 -14.79 11.62 4.95
C SER A 187 -15.55 12.66 5.79
N SER A 188 -16.37 12.20 6.75
CA SER A 188 -17.10 13.07 7.68
C SER A 188 -16.19 13.84 8.62
N LEU A 189 -15.10 13.22 9.08
CA LEU A 189 -14.09 13.86 9.93
C LEU A 189 -13.40 14.99 9.18
N VAL A 190 -12.87 14.72 7.99
CA VAL A 190 -12.07 15.73 7.26
C VAL A 190 -12.92 16.87 6.71
N ALA A 191 -14.20 16.66 6.48
CA ALA A 191 -15.11 17.66 5.92
C ALA A 191 -15.34 18.87 6.85
N SER A 192 -15.24 18.69 8.17
CA SER A 192 -15.57 19.72 9.13
C SER A 192 -14.34 20.22 9.92
N PRO A 193 -14.05 21.52 9.95
CA PRO A 193 -12.99 22.06 10.81
C PRO A 193 -13.17 21.68 12.27
N GLY A 194 -14.42 21.61 12.77
CA GLY A 194 -14.73 21.22 14.15
C GLY A 194 -14.36 19.76 14.42
N ASN A 195 -14.69 18.85 13.49
CA ASN A 195 -14.38 17.43 13.61
C ASN A 195 -12.87 17.21 13.54
N ARG A 196 -12.17 17.87 12.61
CA ARG A 196 -10.71 17.83 12.54
C ARG A 196 -10.06 18.28 13.82
N ALA A 197 -10.50 19.42 14.38
CA ALA A 197 -9.99 19.94 15.67
C ALA A 197 -10.23 18.96 16.83
N THR A 198 -11.40 18.33 16.89
CA THR A 198 -11.74 17.32 17.89
C THR A 198 -10.82 16.11 17.75
N PHE A 199 -10.66 15.59 16.55
CA PHE A 199 -9.76 14.46 16.29
C PHE A 199 -8.32 14.78 16.70
N ILE A 200 -7.77 15.91 16.27
CA ILE A 200 -6.39 16.34 16.58
C ILE A 200 -6.19 16.47 18.09
N SER A 201 -7.12 17.10 18.80
CA SER A 201 -7.04 17.26 20.26
C SER A 201 -7.09 15.91 20.99
N SER A 202 -7.99 15.02 20.57
CA SER A 202 -8.10 13.67 21.15
C SER A 202 -6.86 12.85 20.86
N LEU A 203 -6.28 12.96 19.66
CA LEU A 203 -5.07 12.26 19.25
C LEU A 203 -3.85 12.69 20.07
N VAL A 204 -3.69 14.00 20.32
CA VAL A 204 -2.64 14.52 21.21
C VAL A 204 -2.81 13.95 22.63
N THR A 205 -4.04 13.91 23.12
CA THR A 205 -4.35 13.34 24.45
C THR A 205 -4.00 11.86 24.49
N PHE A 206 -4.42 11.10 23.49
CA PHE A 206 -4.17 9.66 23.37
C PHE A 206 -2.67 9.35 23.33
N MET A 207 -1.92 10.04 22.46
CA MET A 207 -0.47 9.82 22.34
C MET A 207 0.26 10.15 23.64
N ASN A 208 -0.11 11.22 24.33
CA ASN A 208 0.46 11.56 25.64
C ASN A 208 0.10 10.51 26.71
N GLN A 209 -1.14 10.05 26.74
CA GLN A 209 -1.61 9.07 27.72
C GLN A 209 -0.88 7.73 27.61
N TYR A 210 -0.70 7.23 26.39
CA TYR A 210 -0.11 5.92 26.14
C TYR A 210 1.39 5.97 25.78
N GLY A 211 1.92 7.17 25.57
CA GLY A 211 3.34 7.39 25.32
C GLY A 211 3.78 7.14 23.87
N PHE A 212 2.89 7.24 22.90
CA PHE A 212 3.25 7.21 21.47
C PHE A 212 4.00 8.48 21.05
N GLN A 213 4.90 8.37 20.10
CA GLN A 213 5.76 9.46 19.63
C GLN A 213 5.32 10.03 18.27
N GLY A 214 4.30 9.44 17.66
CA GLY A 214 3.74 9.88 16.39
C GLY A 214 2.53 9.08 16.00
N VAL A 215 1.95 9.48 14.88
CA VAL A 215 0.79 8.83 14.28
C VAL A 215 1.02 8.55 12.81
N ASP A 216 0.49 7.43 12.36
CA ASP A 216 0.36 7.06 10.97
C ASP A 216 -1.12 7.07 10.58
N LEU A 217 -1.47 7.77 9.50
CA LEU A 217 -2.83 7.81 8.97
C LEU A 217 -2.96 6.79 7.85
N ASP A 218 -3.82 5.83 8.05
CA ASP A 218 -4.10 4.79 7.08
C ASP A 218 -5.55 4.86 6.62
N TRP A 219 -5.80 5.71 5.61
CA TRP A 219 -7.12 5.90 5.02
C TRP A 219 -7.23 5.20 3.66
N GLU A 220 -8.00 4.12 3.61
CA GLU A 220 -8.19 3.32 2.42
C GLU A 220 -9.65 3.33 1.93
N TYR A 221 -10.11 4.27 1.06
CA TYR A 221 -9.33 5.34 0.44
C TYR A 221 -10.14 6.64 0.36
N PRO A 222 -9.51 7.82 0.35
CA PRO A 222 -10.22 9.08 0.14
C PRO A 222 -10.96 9.06 -1.21
N VAL A 223 -12.04 9.80 -1.29
CA VAL A 223 -12.85 10.01 -2.52
C VAL A 223 -13.58 8.76 -3.03
N ASP A 224 -13.11 7.56 -2.76
CA ASP A 224 -13.75 6.34 -3.26
C ASP A 224 -15.10 6.09 -2.56
N PRO A 225 -16.24 6.16 -3.28
CA PRO A 225 -17.55 5.94 -2.68
C PRO A 225 -17.76 4.52 -2.14
N ALA A 226 -17.03 3.53 -2.68
CA ALA A 226 -17.10 2.16 -2.18
C ALA A 226 -16.43 2.02 -0.81
N ARG A 227 -15.59 2.99 -0.45
CA ARG A 227 -14.86 3.09 0.80
C ARG A 227 -15.34 4.27 1.67
N GLY A 228 -16.57 4.76 1.43
CA GLY A 228 -17.18 5.85 2.19
C GLY A 228 -16.63 7.24 1.89
N GLY A 229 -15.83 7.36 0.83
CA GLY A 229 -15.21 8.61 0.44
C GLY A 229 -16.12 9.53 -0.38
N SER A 230 -15.76 10.81 -0.43
CA SER A 230 -16.48 11.86 -1.14
C SER A 230 -15.54 12.80 -1.89
N PRO A 231 -15.98 13.49 -2.97
CA PRO A 231 -15.11 14.28 -3.83
C PRO A 231 -14.23 15.33 -3.15
N PRO A 232 -14.61 16.00 -2.04
CA PRO A 232 -13.74 16.99 -1.40
C PRO A 232 -12.64 16.40 -0.52
N ASP A 233 -12.58 15.08 -0.33
CA ASP A 233 -11.67 14.42 0.62
C ASP A 233 -10.20 14.72 0.35
N THR A 234 -9.76 14.74 -0.90
CA THR A 234 -8.38 15.07 -1.27
C THR A 234 -7.94 16.40 -0.67
N ALA A 235 -8.71 17.47 -0.89
CA ALA A 235 -8.37 18.78 -0.35
C ALA A 235 -8.50 18.85 1.17
N ASN A 236 -9.50 18.16 1.73
CA ASN A 236 -9.74 18.13 3.16
C ASN A 236 -8.67 17.35 3.92
N LEU A 237 -8.10 16.29 3.30
CA LEU A 237 -6.98 15.55 3.88
C LEU A 237 -5.71 16.42 3.98
N VAL A 238 -5.46 17.28 2.98
CA VAL A 238 -4.39 18.29 3.06
C VAL A 238 -4.62 19.23 4.23
N LEU A 239 -5.86 19.71 4.44
CA LEU A 239 -6.18 20.56 5.59
C LEU A 239 -5.97 19.82 6.91
N LEU A 240 -6.36 18.55 7.01
CA LEU A 240 -6.13 17.74 8.21
C LEU A 240 -4.65 17.66 8.54
N THR A 241 -3.80 17.29 7.57
CA THR A 241 -2.35 17.16 7.81
C THR A 241 -1.70 18.50 8.16
N GLN A 242 -2.14 19.60 7.55
CA GLN A 242 -1.69 20.94 7.89
C GLN A 242 -2.05 21.33 9.33
N GLU A 243 -3.30 21.10 9.73
CA GLU A 243 -3.79 21.39 11.08
C GLU A 243 -3.12 20.50 12.13
N MET A 244 -2.89 19.21 11.81
CA MET A 244 -2.13 18.31 12.67
C MET A 244 -0.70 18.81 12.88
N ARG A 245 0.02 19.20 11.82
CA ARG A 245 1.38 19.73 11.93
C ARG A 245 1.42 21.01 12.76
N ALA A 246 0.44 21.88 12.59
CA ALA A 246 0.33 23.10 13.40
C ALA A 246 0.12 22.80 14.90
N ALA A 247 -0.65 21.76 15.22
CA ALA A 247 -0.91 21.35 16.60
C ALA A 247 0.26 20.57 17.23
N PHE A 248 0.93 19.73 16.46
CA PHE A 248 2.01 18.85 16.93
C PHE A 248 3.36 19.55 17.00
N GLY A 249 3.58 20.56 16.16
CA GLY A 249 4.91 21.15 16.00
C GLY A 249 5.94 20.09 15.63
N THR A 250 6.95 19.93 16.47
CA THR A 250 7.97 18.88 16.35
C THR A 250 7.86 17.82 17.45
N THR A 251 6.81 17.87 18.27
CA THR A 251 6.64 16.97 19.41
C THR A 251 6.24 15.55 18.96
N PHE A 252 5.34 15.46 17.97
CA PHE A 252 4.85 14.19 17.43
C PHE A 252 5.12 14.10 15.94
N GLY A 253 5.53 12.90 15.50
CA GLY A 253 5.67 12.59 14.08
C GLY A 253 4.31 12.37 13.42
N ILE A 254 4.27 12.59 12.11
CA ILE A 254 3.10 12.34 11.25
C ILE A 254 3.59 11.56 10.04
N SER A 255 3.01 10.41 9.78
CA SER A 255 3.11 9.70 8.51
C SER A 255 1.74 9.40 7.94
N LEU A 256 1.72 8.99 6.67
CA LEU A 256 0.50 8.66 5.97
C LEU A 256 0.81 7.57 4.95
N THR A 257 -0.08 6.59 4.81
CA THR A 257 0.02 5.59 3.75
C THR A 257 -0.44 6.15 2.40
N LEU A 258 0.24 5.75 1.33
CA LEU A 258 -0.15 6.02 -0.05
C LEU A 258 -0.58 4.72 -0.71
N ALA A 259 -1.67 4.81 -1.46
CA ALA A 259 -2.25 3.68 -2.17
C ALA A 259 -1.26 3.03 -3.16
N PRO A 260 -1.36 1.70 -3.36
CA PRO A 260 -0.41 0.94 -4.15
C PRO A 260 -0.51 1.19 -5.66
N ASP A 261 -1.69 1.59 -6.15
CA ASP A 261 -1.99 1.76 -7.56
C ASP A 261 -2.56 3.14 -7.88
N TYR A 262 -2.49 3.51 -9.17
CA TYR A 262 -3.00 4.80 -9.63
C TYR A 262 -4.50 4.99 -9.36
N TRP A 263 -5.30 3.93 -9.35
CA TRP A 263 -6.75 4.06 -9.20
C TRP A 263 -7.15 4.76 -7.91
N TYR A 264 -6.45 4.45 -6.82
CA TYR A 264 -6.64 5.08 -5.50
C TYR A 264 -5.63 6.21 -5.25
N LEU A 265 -4.38 6.06 -5.70
CA LEU A 265 -3.30 7.04 -5.48
C LEU A 265 -3.65 8.44 -6.02
N ARG A 266 -4.39 8.52 -7.11
CA ARG A 266 -4.86 9.79 -7.70
C ARG A 266 -5.73 10.64 -6.78
N TYR A 267 -6.20 10.09 -5.70
CA TYR A 267 -7.03 10.80 -4.70
C TYR A 267 -6.20 11.39 -3.55
N PHE A 268 -4.90 11.16 -3.54
CA PHE A 268 -3.98 11.75 -2.60
C PHE A 268 -3.23 12.92 -3.27
N ASP A 269 -3.31 14.12 -2.68
CA ASP A 269 -2.41 15.22 -3.03
C ASP A 269 -1.18 15.16 -2.12
N ALA A 270 -0.34 14.13 -2.36
CA ALA A 270 0.85 13.90 -1.56
C ALA A 270 1.82 15.09 -1.61
N LYS A 271 1.89 15.79 -2.76
CA LYS A 271 2.76 16.96 -2.88
C LYS A 271 2.32 18.13 -2.01
N ALA A 272 1.03 18.41 -1.94
CA ALA A 272 0.52 19.45 -1.06
C ALA A 272 0.71 19.12 0.43
N MET A 273 0.66 17.82 0.79
CA MET A 273 0.88 17.36 2.17
C MET A 273 2.36 17.26 2.57
N GLU A 274 3.30 17.25 1.61
CA GLU A 274 4.72 16.94 1.81
C GLU A 274 5.41 17.76 2.90
N SER A 275 5.02 19.04 3.05
CA SER A 275 5.58 19.92 4.09
C SER A 275 5.01 19.68 5.49
N TYR A 276 3.90 18.98 5.60
CA TYR A 276 3.19 18.74 6.85
C TYR A 276 3.46 17.36 7.44
N VAL A 277 3.83 16.37 6.60
CA VAL A 277 4.15 15.02 7.04
C VAL A 277 5.66 14.81 7.10
N ASP A 278 6.12 13.92 7.96
CA ASP A 278 7.53 13.58 8.04
C ASP A 278 7.92 12.65 6.88
N PHE A 279 7.07 11.68 6.57
CA PHE A 279 7.27 10.75 5.47
C PHE A 279 5.98 9.99 5.13
N TYR A 280 6.01 9.24 4.02
CA TYR A 280 4.92 8.40 3.53
C TYR A 280 5.30 6.94 3.54
N GLY A 281 4.32 6.06 3.74
CA GLY A 281 4.41 4.65 3.45
C GLY A 281 3.76 4.35 2.10
N PHE A 282 4.50 3.92 1.08
CA PHE A 282 3.93 3.49 -0.18
C PHE A 282 3.64 1.99 -0.11
N MET A 283 2.36 1.61 -0.16
CA MET A 283 1.89 0.23 -0.01
C MET A 283 2.16 -0.59 -1.27
N ALA A 284 3.42 -0.88 -1.58
CA ALA A 284 3.87 -1.59 -2.79
C ALA A 284 3.52 -3.09 -2.75
N TYR A 285 2.27 -3.41 -2.46
CA TYR A 285 1.69 -4.75 -2.36
C TYR A 285 0.18 -4.71 -2.56
N ASP A 286 -0.45 -5.89 -2.60
CA ASP A 286 -1.90 -6.05 -2.86
C ASP A 286 -2.36 -5.53 -4.22
N LEU A 287 -1.44 -5.46 -5.20
CA LEU A 287 -1.75 -5.03 -6.57
C LEU A 287 -2.69 -6.00 -7.28
N HIS A 288 -2.58 -7.28 -6.96
CA HIS A 288 -3.33 -8.37 -7.57
C HIS A 288 -3.76 -9.42 -6.55
N GLY A 289 -4.94 -9.97 -6.76
CA GLY A 289 -5.51 -11.06 -6.00
C GLY A 289 -6.69 -11.71 -6.73
N TYR A 290 -7.39 -12.61 -6.06
CA TYR A 290 -8.53 -13.30 -6.67
C TYR A 290 -9.66 -12.34 -7.10
N TRP A 291 -9.73 -11.14 -6.56
CA TRP A 291 -10.66 -10.08 -6.97
C TRP A 291 -10.46 -9.57 -8.41
N ASP A 292 -9.31 -9.85 -9.02
CA ASP A 292 -9.05 -9.52 -10.43
C ASP A 292 -10.06 -10.16 -11.38
N GLN A 293 -10.67 -11.29 -10.99
CA GLN A 293 -11.72 -11.95 -11.75
C GLN A 293 -12.92 -11.03 -12.04
N ASP A 294 -13.16 -10.06 -11.14
CA ASP A 294 -14.26 -9.11 -11.25
C ASP A 294 -13.90 -7.89 -12.12
N VAL A 295 -12.61 -7.75 -12.46
CA VAL A 295 -12.10 -6.70 -13.34
C VAL A 295 -11.98 -7.25 -14.75
N LYS A 296 -12.88 -6.84 -15.63
CA LYS A 296 -13.01 -7.38 -17.00
C LYS A 296 -11.71 -7.40 -17.82
N THR A 297 -10.84 -6.43 -17.59
CA THR A 297 -9.55 -6.28 -18.30
C THR A 297 -8.46 -7.16 -17.74
N LEU A 298 -8.56 -7.58 -16.49
CA LEU A 298 -7.61 -8.45 -15.81
C LEU A 298 -8.02 -9.92 -15.93
N GLY A 299 -9.28 -10.22 -15.61
CA GLY A 299 -9.84 -11.57 -15.64
C GLY A 299 -9.18 -12.50 -14.63
N SER A 300 -9.59 -13.76 -14.64
CA SER A 300 -9.11 -14.80 -13.72
C SER A 300 -7.74 -15.34 -14.14
N LEU A 301 -6.70 -14.51 -14.09
CA LEU A 301 -5.32 -14.88 -14.44
C LEU A 301 -4.39 -14.58 -13.27
N VAL A 302 -3.59 -15.56 -12.87
CA VAL A 302 -2.59 -15.44 -11.78
C VAL A 302 -1.66 -14.27 -12.03
N ARG A 303 -1.54 -13.37 -11.07
CA ARG A 303 -0.60 -12.25 -11.04
C ARG A 303 0.05 -12.12 -9.69
N GLY A 304 1.24 -11.52 -9.67
CA GLY A 304 1.96 -11.27 -8.43
C GLY A 304 1.44 -10.04 -7.72
N GLN A 305 1.10 -10.16 -6.45
CA GLN A 305 0.59 -9.05 -5.63
C GLN A 305 1.57 -7.88 -5.45
N ALA A 306 2.84 -8.12 -5.64
CA ALA A 306 3.91 -7.16 -5.45
C ALA A 306 4.95 -7.28 -6.58
N ASP A 307 4.50 -7.47 -7.80
CA ASP A 307 5.34 -7.53 -9.01
C ASP A 307 6.03 -6.17 -9.20
N ILE A 308 7.36 -6.17 -9.27
CA ILE A 308 8.13 -4.93 -9.39
C ILE A 308 7.80 -4.14 -10.65
N ARG A 309 7.36 -4.81 -11.72
CA ARG A 309 6.99 -4.17 -12.98
C ARG A 309 5.72 -3.35 -12.87
N ASP A 310 4.78 -3.80 -12.05
CA ASP A 310 3.55 -3.08 -11.75
C ASP A 310 3.85 -1.95 -10.76
N ILE A 311 4.64 -2.22 -9.71
CA ILE A 311 5.10 -1.21 -8.76
C ILE A 311 5.84 -0.05 -9.46
N GLU A 312 6.73 -0.35 -10.41
CA GLU A 312 7.45 0.67 -11.17
C GLU A 312 6.49 1.60 -11.92
N ASN A 313 5.47 1.03 -12.57
CA ASN A 313 4.43 1.81 -13.23
C ASN A 313 3.62 2.66 -12.24
N ASP A 314 3.29 2.10 -11.08
CA ASP A 314 2.43 2.74 -10.09
C ASP A 314 3.16 3.84 -9.29
N THR A 315 4.50 3.86 -9.33
CA THR A 315 5.28 4.98 -8.77
C THR A 315 5.36 6.19 -9.69
N LEU A 316 5.05 6.05 -10.99
CA LEU A 316 5.16 7.16 -11.95
C LEU A 316 4.38 8.43 -11.54
N PRO A 317 3.14 8.35 -10.99
CA PRO A 317 2.44 9.53 -10.52
C PRO A 317 3.19 10.31 -9.44
N LEU A 318 3.90 9.62 -8.54
CA LEU A 318 4.69 10.26 -7.47
C LEU A 318 5.81 11.13 -8.03
N TRP A 319 6.48 10.62 -9.08
CA TRP A 319 7.55 11.36 -9.77
C TRP A 319 7.01 12.50 -10.63
N PHE A 320 5.82 12.30 -11.18
CA PHE A 320 5.14 13.33 -11.94
C PHE A 320 4.81 14.54 -11.07
N ASP A 321 4.36 14.30 -9.84
CA ASP A 321 4.06 15.33 -8.85
C ASP A 321 5.31 15.89 -8.15
N GLU A 322 6.50 15.45 -8.56
CA GLU A 322 7.78 15.88 -7.95
C GLU A 322 7.84 15.62 -6.43
N LEU A 323 7.28 14.52 -5.98
CA LEU A 323 7.37 14.13 -4.58
C LEU A 323 8.82 13.82 -4.23
N ASP A 324 9.26 14.24 -3.04
CA ASP A 324 10.61 13.91 -2.56
C ASP A 324 10.71 12.43 -2.22
N ALA A 325 11.40 11.67 -3.06
CA ALA A 325 11.58 10.22 -2.89
C ALA A 325 12.18 9.87 -1.52
N SER A 326 13.00 10.74 -0.94
CA SER A 326 13.58 10.51 0.39
C SER A 326 12.55 10.51 1.52
N LYS A 327 11.35 11.03 1.26
CA LYS A 327 10.21 10.97 2.19
C LYS A 327 9.35 9.71 2.03
N ILE A 328 9.62 8.87 1.05
CA ILE A 328 8.82 7.68 0.76
C ILE A 328 9.50 6.44 1.35
N ASN A 329 8.74 5.59 2.02
CA ASN A 329 9.16 4.28 2.49
C ASN A 329 8.53 3.22 1.60
N PHE A 330 9.36 2.34 1.05
CA PHE A 330 8.93 1.27 0.17
C PHE A 330 8.24 0.14 0.96
N GLY A 331 7.04 -0.23 0.56
CA GLY A 331 6.23 -1.27 1.19
C GLY A 331 6.73 -2.68 0.90
N ILE A 332 6.84 -3.48 1.95
CA ILE A 332 7.23 -4.89 1.89
C ILE A 332 6.12 -5.74 2.50
N ALA A 333 5.57 -6.67 1.71
CA ALA A 333 4.60 -7.65 2.21
C ALA A 333 5.34 -8.84 2.83
N LEU A 334 5.05 -9.13 4.09
CA LEU A 334 5.53 -10.33 4.80
C LEU A 334 4.47 -11.44 4.78
N TYR A 335 3.75 -11.51 3.68
CA TYR A 335 2.71 -12.50 3.38
C TYR A 335 2.66 -12.77 1.88
N GLY A 336 2.02 -13.86 1.52
CA GLY A 336 1.73 -14.20 0.14
C GLY A 336 0.25 -14.08 -0.19
N ARG A 337 -0.03 -13.77 -1.46
CA ARG A 337 -1.36 -13.91 -2.04
C ARG A 337 -1.39 -15.11 -2.97
N GLY A 338 -2.50 -15.83 -2.91
CA GLY A 338 -2.59 -17.11 -3.62
C GLY A 338 -3.91 -17.35 -4.30
N TYR A 339 -3.87 -18.32 -5.22
CA TYR A 339 -4.99 -18.70 -6.06
C TYR A 339 -5.14 -20.21 -6.10
N THR A 340 -6.38 -20.68 -6.29
CA THR A 340 -6.67 -22.03 -6.72
C THR A 340 -6.66 -22.05 -8.25
N LEU A 341 -5.74 -22.79 -8.84
CA LEU A 341 -5.56 -22.88 -10.28
C LEU A 341 -6.72 -23.64 -10.94
N SER A 342 -7.12 -23.24 -12.14
CA SER A 342 -8.10 -23.99 -12.93
C SER A 342 -7.57 -25.32 -13.42
N SER A 343 -6.23 -25.48 -13.46
CA SER A 343 -5.53 -26.71 -13.81
C SER A 343 -4.16 -26.73 -13.16
N SER A 344 -3.82 -27.81 -12.46
CA SER A 344 -2.49 -27.99 -11.85
C SER A 344 -1.36 -28.14 -12.87
N SER A 345 -1.67 -28.37 -14.15
CA SER A 345 -0.68 -28.40 -15.23
C SER A 345 -0.25 -27.00 -15.72
N CYS A 346 -0.99 -25.95 -15.33
CA CYS A 346 -0.63 -24.56 -15.60
C CYS A 346 -0.43 -23.88 -14.25
N ASN A 347 0.82 -23.63 -13.85
CA ASN A 347 1.19 -23.20 -12.51
C ASN A 347 2.21 -22.05 -12.49
N GLU A 348 2.14 -21.20 -13.50
CA GLU A 348 2.97 -20.02 -13.67
C GLU A 348 2.11 -18.74 -13.66
N LEU A 349 2.75 -17.59 -13.72
CA LEU A 349 2.05 -16.32 -13.93
C LEU A 349 1.20 -16.40 -15.20
N LEU A 350 0.04 -15.75 -15.17
CA LEU A 350 -0.97 -15.71 -16.22
C LEU A 350 -1.69 -17.06 -16.47
N CYS A 351 -1.48 -18.07 -15.66
CA CYS A 351 -2.33 -19.27 -15.66
C CYS A 351 -3.74 -18.92 -15.16
N PRO A 352 -4.80 -19.57 -15.69
CA PRO A 352 -6.14 -19.35 -15.21
C PRO A 352 -6.34 -19.86 -13.78
N PHE A 353 -7.06 -19.10 -12.96
CA PHE A 353 -7.48 -19.51 -11.62
C PHE A 353 -9.01 -19.60 -11.51
N SER A 354 -9.50 -20.33 -10.52
CA SER A 354 -10.91 -20.55 -10.21
C SER A 354 -11.37 -19.88 -8.92
N GLY A 355 -10.47 -19.38 -8.09
CA GLY A 355 -10.77 -18.72 -6.82
C GLY A 355 -9.51 -18.42 -6.00
N PRO A 356 -9.67 -17.96 -4.76
CA PRO A 356 -8.56 -17.74 -3.84
C PRO A 356 -7.89 -19.07 -3.49
N SER A 357 -6.63 -19.03 -3.03
CA SER A 357 -5.98 -20.21 -2.44
C SER A 357 -6.63 -20.62 -1.13
N LYS A 358 -6.41 -21.87 -0.74
CA LYS A 358 -6.82 -22.36 0.58
C LYS A 358 -6.19 -21.49 1.68
N PRO A 359 -6.93 -21.26 2.77
CA PRO A 359 -6.43 -20.47 3.90
C PRO A 359 -5.24 -21.15 4.58
N GLY A 360 -4.34 -20.34 5.13
CA GLY A 360 -3.32 -20.80 6.04
C GLY A 360 -3.92 -21.31 7.37
N THR A 361 -3.18 -22.13 8.08
CA THR A 361 -3.65 -22.74 9.34
C THR A 361 -3.75 -21.74 10.49
N CYS A 362 -2.97 -20.66 10.44
CA CYS A 362 -2.93 -19.62 11.47
C CYS A 362 -3.71 -18.37 11.07
N THR A 363 -3.52 -17.88 9.85
CA THR A 363 -4.23 -16.71 9.32
C THR A 363 -5.70 -17.01 9.05
N ASN A 364 -6.02 -18.24 8.66
CA ASN A 364 -7.37 -18.70 8.35
C ASN A 364 -8.14 -17.78 7.38
N ASN A 365 -7.41 -17.18 6.43
CA ASN A 365 -7.96 -16.25 5.44
C ASN A 365 -7.69 -16.79 4.03
N GLU A 366 -8.75 -16.99 3.25
CA GLU A 366 -8.62 -17.47 1.87
C GLU A 366 -7.84 -16.48 1.01
N GLY A 367 -6.93 -16.99 0.20
CA GLY A 367 -6.10 -16.17 -0.68
C GLY A 367 -4.94 -15.44 -0.01
N VAL A 368 -4.75 -15.60 1.32
CA VAL A 368 -3.67 -14.98 2.09
C VAL A 368 -2.99 -15.99 2.99
N MET A 369 -1.67 -15.96 3.06
CA MET A 369 -0.89 -16.77 3.97
C MET A 369 0.31 -15.97 4.49
N SER A 370 0.53 -15.95 5.80
CA SER A 370 1.69 -15.30 6.39
C SER A 370 2.99 -15.96 5.94
N LEU A 371 4.09 -15.23 5.97
CA LEU A 371 5.39 -15.77 5.55
C LEU A 371 5.81 -16.97 6.40
N ILE A 372 5.52 -16.95 7.72
CA ILE A 372 5.76 -18.10 8.61
C ILE A 372 5.03 -19.34 8.11
N GLU A 373 3.76 -19.20 7.73
CA GLU A 373 2.96 -20.34 7.26
C GLU A 373 3.44 -20.84 5.90
N ILE A 374 3.93 -19.93 5.05
CA ILE A 374 4.55 -20.29 3.76
C ILE A 374 5.82 -21.11 4.01
N ASP A 375 6.68 -20.68 4.94
CA ASP A 375 7.90 -21.40 5.30
C ASP A 375 7.58 -22.79 5.85
N GLN A 376 6.60 -22.88 6.76
CA GLN A 376 6.13 -24.17 7.31
C GLN A 376 5.57 -25.08 6.22
N LEU A 377 4.77 -24.53 5.30
CA LEU A 377 4.21 -25.29 4.19
C LEU A 377 5.31 -25.83 3.24
N ILE A 378 6.35 -25.02 3.00
CA ILE A 378 7.52 -25.43 2.20
C ILE A 378 8.22 -26.63 2.87
N GLU A 379 8.48 -26.54 4.19
CA GLU A 379 9.10 -27.63 4.97
C GLU A 379 8.23 -28.88 4.98
N ASP A 380 6.95 -28.75 5.33
CA ASP A 380 6.02 -29.88 5.53
C ASP A 380 5.77 -30.67 4.24
N LYS A 381 5.72 -29.97 3.12
CA LYS A 381 5.46 -30.59 1.79
C LYS A 381 6.72 -30.84 0.97
N GLY A 382 7.89 -30.37 1.44
CA GLY A 382 9.15 -30.45 0.69
C GLY A 382 9.09 -29.68 -0.64
N LEU A 383 8.46 -28.50 -0.63
CA LEU A 383 8.32 -27.67 -1.83
C LEU A 383 9.64 -26.96 -2.17
N THR A 384 9.81 -26.67 -3.45
CA THR A 384 10.95 -25.85 -3.92
C THR A 384 10.43 -24.51 -4.42
N PRO A 385 10.72 -23.40 -3.74
CA PRO A 385 10.37 -22.06 -4.20
C PRO A 385 11.03 -21.73 -5.55
N THR A 386 10.27 -21.12 -6.44
CA THR A 386 10.78 -20.63 -7.72
C THR A 386 10.92 -19.12 -7.66
N TYR A 387 12.12 -18.60 -7.94
CA TYR A 387 12.35 -17.17 -8.07
C TYR A 387 11.90 -16.68 -9.44
N LEU A 388 11.14 -15.59 -9.46
CA LEU A 388 10.65 -14.89 -10.65
C LEU A 388 11.45 -13.58 -10.81
N PRO A 389 12.56 -13.61 -11.54
CA PRO A 389 13.52 -12.48 -11.52
C PRO A 389 12.94 -11.18 -12.08
N GLU A 390 12.06 -11.28 -13.10
CA GLU A 390 11.41 -10.09 -13.68
C GLU A 390 10.37 -9.47 -12.77
N ALA A 391 9.75 -10.26 -11.89
CA ALA A 391 8.77 -9.79 -10.90
C ALA A 391 9.43 -9.47 -9.55
N MET A 392 10.69 -9.87 -9.34
CA MET A 392 11.38 -9.82 -8.05
C MET A 392 10.54 -10.45 -6.93
N MET A 393 9.99 -11.65 -7.19
CA MET A 393 9.12 -12.38 -6.28
C MET A 393 9.49 -13.87 -6.27
N LYS A 394 8.99 -14.58 -5.26
CA LYS A 394 8.97 -16.05 -5.22
C LYS A 394 7.57 -16.56 -5.47
N GLN A 395 7.49 -17.79 -6.00
CA GLN A 395 6.27 -18.58 -6.03
C GLN A 395 6.50 -19.96 -5.46
N ILE A 396 5.45 -20.51 -4.85
CA ILE A 396 5.32 -21.95 -4.56
C ILE A 396 4.03 -22.48 -5.16
N THR A 397 4.04 -23.75 -5.54
CA THR A 397 2.87 -24.44 -6.07
C THR A 397 2.77 -25.83 -5.45
N TRP A 398 1.55 -26.27 -5.16
CA TRP A 398 1.25 -27.63 -4.69
C TRP A 398 -0.19 -27.97 -5.04
N ASP A 399 -0.45 -29.22 -5.39
CA ASP A 399 -1.77 -29.63 -5.85
C ASP A 399 -2.31 -28.73 -6.97
N ASP A 400 -3.39 -28.00 -6.71
CA ASP A 400 -3.99 -26.98 -7.56
C ASP A 400 -3.77 -25.55 -7.01
N GLN A 401 -2.85 -25.37 -6.07
CA GLN A 401 -2.61 -24.10 -5.41
C GLN A 401 -1.35 -23.40 -5.93
N TRP A 402 -1.40 -22.08 -5.96
CA TRP A 402 -0.28 -21.19 -6.27
C TRP A 402 -0.24 -20.05 -5.25
N ILE A 403 0.92 -19.71 -4.74
CA ILE A 403 1.15 -18.52 -3.90
C ILE A 403 2.37 -17.78 -4.40
N GLY A 404 2.20 -16.43 -4.60
CA GLY A 404 3.29 -15.49 -4.81
C GLY A 404 3.60 -14.73 -3.53
N TYR A 405 4.88 -14.61 -3.17
CA TYR A 405 5.33 -14.02 -1.92
C TYR A 405 6.74 -13.42 -2.04
N ASN A 406 7.22 -12.78 -0.99
CA ASN A 406 8.60 -12.30 -0.89
C ASN A 406 9.35 -13.06 0.20
N ASP A 407 10.58 -13.47 -0.12
CA ASP A 407 11.57 -13.97 0.83
C ASP A 407 12.78 -13.01 0.90
N ALA A 408 13.81 -13.38 1.66
CA ALA A 408 15.01 -12.57 1.82
C ALA A 408 15.63 -12.14 0.46
N GLU A 409 15.75 -13.07 -0.50
CA GLU A 409 16.34 -12.79 -1.82
C GLU A 409 15.52 -11.75 -2.61
N SER A 410 14.22 -11.93 -2.66
CA SER A 410 13.33 -11.01 -3.38
C SER A 410 13.18 -9.66 -2.68
N ILE A 411 13.20 -9.63 -1.34
CA ILE A 411 13.21 -8.40 -0.54
C ILE A 411 14.49 -7.60 -0.80
N ASP A 412 15.66 -8.25 -0.81
CA ASP A 412 16.92 -7.58 -1.10
C ASP A 412 16.96 -7.01 -2.52
N ALA A 413 16.45 -7.75 -3.50
CA ALA A 413 16.33 -7.27 -4.88
C ALA A 413 15.44 -6.01 -4.97
N LYS A 414 14.28 -6.03 -4.30
CA LYS A 414 13.35 -4.89 -4.26
C LYS A 414 13.94 -3.67 -3.51
N LYS A 415 14.65 -3.90 -2.42
CA LYS A 415 15.35 -2.82 -1.71
C LYS A 415 16.42 -2.19 -2.58
N ALA A 416 17.21 -3.00 -3.29
CA ALA A 416 18.20 -2.49 -4.23
C ALA A 416 17.56 -1.67 -5.37
N TRP A 417 16.40 -2.10 -5.87
CA TRP A 417 15.63 -1.29 -6.82
C TRP A 417 15.15 0.02 -6.19
N ALA A 418 14.55 -0.03 -5.00
CA ALA A 418 14.06 1.16 -4.30
C ALA A 418 15.19 2.14 -3.94
N ASP A 419 16.40 1.65 -3.64
CA ASP A 419 17.60 2.47 -3.48
C ASP A 419 17.90 3.28 -4.75
N THR A 420 17.77 2.66 -5.93
CA THR A 420 17.97 3.39 -7.21
C THR A 420 16.93 4.47 -7.46
N GLN A 421 15.74 4.35 -6.85
CA GLN A 421 14.67 5.35 -6.89
C GLN A 421 14.79 6.40 -5.76
N CYS A 422 15.83 6.34 -4.95
CA CYS A 422 16.08 7.23 -3.80
C CYS A 422 15.03 7.16 -2.69
N PHE A 423 14.34 6.05 -2.51
CA PHE A 423 13.41 5.88 -1.38
C PHE A 423 14.16 6.05 -0.06
N GLY A 424 13.59 6.79 0.88
CA GLY A 424 14.26 7.11 2.15
C GLY A 424 14.11 6.04 3.23
N GLY A 425 13.40 4.94 2.94
CA GLY A 425 13.19 3.87 3.90
C GLY A 425 12.36 2.72 3.34
N THR A 426 12.07 1.75 4.22
CA THR A 426 11.14 0.65 3.99
C THR A 426 10.06 0.64 5.06
N MET A 427 8.90 0.06 4.75
CA MET A 427 7.87 -0.32 5.71
C MET A 427 7.42 -1.75 5.46
N ALA A 428 7.16 -2.52 6.50
CA ALA A 428 6.78 -3.92 6.39
C ALA A 428 5.39 -4.18 6.99
N TRP A 429 4.51 -4.78 6.21
CA TRP A 429 3.23 -5.31 6.64
C TRP A 429 3.30 -6.85 6.63
N SER A 430 3.38 -7.51 7.78
CA SER A 430 3.50 -6.99 9.15
C SER A 430 4.52 -7.81 9.93
N VAL A 431 5.08 -7.24 10.99
CA VAL A 431 6.14 -7.90 11.78
C VAL A 431 5.70 -9.24 12.37
N ASP A 432 4.43 -9.35 12.70
CA ASP A 432 3.83 -10.57 13.24
C ASP A 432 3.59 -11.66 12.17
N PHE A 433 3.71 -11.35 10.91
CA PHE A 433 3.69 -12.31 9.80
C PHE A 433 5.05 -12.95 9.53
N TYR A 434 6.11 -12.34 10.00
CA TYR A 434 7.49 -12.80 9.84
C TYR A 434 8.11 -13.19 11.17
N SER A 435 7.43 -13.37 12.23
CA SER A 435 8.11 -13.46 13.51
C SER A 435 9.14 -14.60 13.57
N GLY A 436 10.39 -14.24 13.66
CA GLY A 436 11.39 -15.06 14.32
C GLY A 436 11.18 -15.16 15.83
N ALA A 437 10.10 -14.63 16.36
CA ALA A 437 9.71 -14.81 17.75
C ALA A 437 9.41 -16.28 18.00
N GLY A 438 10.38 -17.01 18.50
CA GLY A 438 10.20 -18.43 18.88
C GLY A 438 10.89 -19.47 18.01
N ARG A 439 11.76 -19.10 17.07
CA ARG A 439 12.72 -20.03 16.44
C ARG A 439 14.11 -19.85 16.97
#